data_2dbdb3a6aa0033f0f4679656da6cdfc8
#
_entry.id   2dbdb3a6aa0033f0f4679656da6cdfc8
#
_cell.length_a   1.000
_cell.length_b   1.000
_cell.length_c   1.000
_cell.angle_alpha   90.00
_cell.angle_beta   90.00
_cell.angle_gamma   90.00
#
_symmetry.space_group_name_H-M   'P 1'
#
loop_
_entity.id
_entity.type
_entity.pdbx_description
1 polymer ?
#
loop_
_entity_poly.entity_id
_entity_poly.type
_entity_poly.pdbx_seq_one_letter_code
_entity_poly.pdbx_strand_id
1 'polypeptide(L)'
;MDTGLIIIDNFYDDPDSIRDLALSCEYHPEKVSKGYPNGNAPWPGKMSKEAYSPNNVDAIVSKLLHKNLRQMRQLDSGMFRISKKTNDVGMFDNMIHADGHDDNYYAGVLYLSKDQEATPGTLFYKQNSTGLDRLIDDAHLKDMIRNNEDKDVDKWTTHTVSNIVYNRL
;
A
#
# COMPACT_ATOMS: atom_id res chain seq x y z
N MET A 1 10.30 -9.65 18.65
CA MET A 1 10.80 -8.74 17.61
C MET A 1 9.57 -8.15 16.92
N ASP A 2 9.39 -6.86 17.00
CA ASP A 2 8.39 -6.19 16.19
C ASP A 2 8.92 -6.12 14.77
N THR A 3 8.30 -6.86 13.86
CA THR A 3 8.70 -6.90 12.46
C THR A 3 7.90 -5.83 11.72
N GLY A 4 8.49 -4.66 11.54
CA GLY A 4 7.81 -3.53 10.88
C GLY A 4 7.64 -3.69 9.37
N LEU A 5 8.52 -4.44 8.71
CA LEU A 5 8.48 -4.68 7.27
C LEU A 5 8.92 -6.10 6.94
N ILE A 6 8.17 -6.75 6.05
CA ILE A 6 8.51 -8.05 5.48
C ILE A 6 8.53 -7.89 3.96
N ILE A 7 9.57 -8.39 3.32
CA ILE A 7 9.70 -8.44 1.87
C ILE A 7 9.80 -9.90 1.46
N ILE A 8 8.94 -10.33 0.53
CA ILE A 8 8.92 -11.69 0.00
C ILE A 8 9.04 -11.62 -1.50
N ASP A 9 10.19 -11.99 -2.03
CA ASP A 9 10.39 -12.12 -3.47
C ASP A 9 9.87 -13.47 -3.98
N ASN A 10 9.45 -13.50 -5.24
CA ASN A 10 8.87 -14.69 -5.88
C ASN A 10 7.67 -15.24 -5.11
N PHE A 11 6.75 -14.34 -4.73
CA PHE A 11 5.62 -14.66 -3.85
C PHE A 11 4.64 -15.66 -4.47
N TYR A 12 4.28 -15.50 -5.76
CA TYR A 12 3.47 -16.45 -6.50
C TYR A 12 4.34 -17.37 -7.35
N ASP A 13 3.93 -18.64 -7.47
CA ASP A 13 4.57 -19.61 -8.38
C ASP A 13 4.33 -19.24 -9.85
N ASP A 14 3.15 -18.71 -10.16
CA ASP A 14 2.78 -18.21 -11.50
C ASP A 14 2.29 -16.76 -11.43
N PRO A 15 3.20 -15.78 -11.33
CA PRO A 15 2.84 -14.38 -11.26
C PRO A 15 2.32 -13.83 -12.58
N ASP A 16 2.63 -14.49 -13.71
CA ASP A 16 2.17 -14.04 -15.01
C ASP A 16 0.67 -14.25 -15.16
N SER A 17 0.12 -15.35 -14.70
CA SER A 17 -1.33 -15.58 -14.69
C SER A 17 -2.07 -14.55 -13.83
N ILE A 18 -1.50 -14.14 -12.70
CA ILE A 18 -2.08 -13.10 -11.84
C ILE A 18 -2.03 -11.74 -12.51
N ARG A 19 -0.91 -11.44 -13.19
CA ARG A 19 -0.77 -10.20 -13.95
C ARG A 19 -1.74 -10.14 -15.12
N ASP A 20 -1.90 -11.23 -15.87
CA ASP A 20 -2.83 -11.32 -16.99
C ASP A 20 -4.28 -11.18 -16.51
N LEU A 21 -4.62 -11.79 -15.37
CA LEU A 21 -5.90 -11.57 -14.71
C LEU A 21 -6.09 -10.09 -14.37
N ALA A 22 -5.10 -9.46 -13.74
CA ALA A 22 -5.17 -8.03 -13.41
C ALA A 22 -5.41 -7.17 -14.65
N LEU A 23 -4.70 -7.43 -15.74
CA LEU A 23 -4.84 -6.68 -16.99
C LEU A 23 -6.20 -6.92 -17.70
N SER A 24 -6.85 -8.06 -17.45
CA SER A 24 -8.16 -8.40 -18.01
C SER A 24 -9.34 -7.85 -17.20
N CYS A 25 -9.10 -7.39 -15.96
CA CYS A 25 -10.16 -6.86 -15.11
C CYS A 25 -10.79 -5.58 -15.68
N GLU A 26 -12.05 -5.36 -15.33
CA GLU A 26 -12.66 -4.06 -15.49
C GLU A 26 -12.18 -3.10 -14.39
N TYR A 27 -11.87 -1.88 -14.80
CA TYR A 27 -11.39 -0.83 -13.91
C TYR A 27 -12.39 0.31 -13.78
N HIS A 28 -12.47 0.89 -12.59
CA HIS A 28 -13.13 2.18 -12.42
C HIS A 28 -12.41 3.26 -13.22
N PRO A 29 -13.15 4.30 -13.69
CA PRO A 29 -12.51 5.49 -14.23
C PRO A 29 -11.47 6.05 -13.25
N GLU A 30 -10.48 6.72 -13.78
CA GLU A 30 -9.45 7.37 -12.97
C GLU A 30 -10.08 8.24 -11.87
N LYS A 31 -9.52 8.20 -10.67
CA LYS A 31 -10.00 8.92 -9.47
C LYS A 31 -11.36 8.46 -8.92
N VAL A 32 -11.91 7.37 -9.42
CA VAL A 32 -13.15 6.80 -8.86
C VAL A 32 -12.82 5.46 -8.22
N SER A 33 -13.18 5.31 -6.97
CA SER A 33 -13.04 4.05 -6.23
C SER A 33 -14.30 3.76 -5.44
N LYS A 34 -14.71 2.48 -5.46
CA LYS A 34 -15.83 2.00 -4.66
C LYS A 34 -15.49 2.18 -3.18
N GLY A 35 -16.36 2.86 -2.44
CA GLY A 35 -16.24 3.02 -1.00
C GLY A 35 -15.62 4.34 -0.54
N TYR A 36 -15.10 5.15 -1.44
CA TYR A 36 -14.72 6.52 -1.07
C TYR A 36 -15.91 7.46 -1.17
N PRO A 37 -16.12 8.33 -0.17
CA PRO A 37 -17.11 9.39 -0.27
C PRO A 37 -16.88 10.18 -1.55
N ASN A 38 -17.93 10.38 -2.34
CA ASN A 38 -17.89 11.04 -3.64
C ASN A 38 -17.17 10.26 -4.77
N GLY A 39 -16.85 8.99 -4.58
CA GLY A 39 -16.24 8.14 -5.61
C GLY A 39 -14.82 8.50 -6.00
N ASN A 40 -14.15 9.41 -5.30
CA ASN A 40 -12.79 9.82 -5.59
C ASN A 40 -11.78 8.99 -4.80
N ALA A 41 -10.90 8.29 -5.51
CA ALA A 41 -9.74 7.65 -4.89
C ALA A 41 -8.65 8.70 -4.57
N PRO A 42 -7.99 8.60 -3.41
CA PRO A 42 -6.95 9.56 -3.04
C PRO A 42 -5.62 9.36 -3.78
N TRP A 43 -5.49 8.35 -4.61
CA TRP A 43 -4.27 8.02 -5.36
C TRP A 43 -4.48 8.13 -6.87
N PRO A 44 -3.44 8.47 -7.64
CA PRO A 44 -3.51 8.52 -9.09
C PRO A 44 -3.59 7.11 -9.68
N GLY A 45 -4.37 6.96 -10.74
CA GLY A 45 -4.51 5.69 -11.46
C GLY A 45 -5.90 5.10 -11.42
N LYS A 46 -5.98 3.81 -11.66
CA LYS A 46 -7.24 3.05 -11.74
C LYS A 46 -7.23 1.89 -10.76
N MET A 47 -8.39 1.57 -10.24
CA MET A 47 -8.62 0.43 -9.37
C MET A 47 -9.60 -0.54 -10.05
N SER A 48 -9.35 -1.85 -9.95
CA SER A 48 -10.27 -2.86 -10.47
C SER A 48 -11.64 -2.74 -9.81
N LYS A 49 -12.70 -3.14 -10.52
CA LYS A 49 -14.07 -3.14 -9.97
C LYS A 49 -14.29 -4.28 -8.98
N GLU A 50 -13.53 -5.35 -9.14
CA GLU A 50 -13.62 -6.55 -8.31
C GLU A 50 -12.29 -6.83 -7.63
N ALA A 51 -12.37 -7.36 -6.42
CA ALA A 51 -11.20 -7.78 -5.66
C ALA A 51 -10.80 -9.19 -6.07
N TYR A 52 -9.50 -9.40 -6.21
CA TYR A 52 -8.90 -10.72 -6.27
C TYR A 52 -8.43 -11.12 -4.86
N SER A 53 -8.96 -12.20 -4.36
CA SER A 53 -8.63 -12.71 -3.04
C SER A 53 -8.09 -14.14 -3.18
N PRO A 54 -6.79 -14.32 -3.35
CA PRO A 54 -6.20 -15.66 -3.38
C PRO A 54 -6.38 -16.34 -2.02
N ASN A 55 -6.73 -17.61 -2.08
CA ASN A 55 -7.22 -18.39 -0.92
C ASN A 55 -6.18 -18.68 0.17
N ASN A 56 -4.95 -18.22 0.05
CA ASN A 56 -3.85 -18.65 0.93
C ASN A 56 -2.87 -17.55 1.37
N VAL A 57 -3.10 -16.30 1.00
CA VAL A 57 -2.17 -15.20 1.39
C VAL A 57 -2.13 -15.05 2.89
N ASP A 58 -3.28 -15.05 3.55
CA ASP A 58 -3.38 -14.98 5.01
C ASP A 58 -2.70 -16.17 5.70
N ALA A 59 -2.81 -17.37 5.15
CA ALA A 59 -2.14 -18.56 5.67
C ALA A 59 -0.61 -18.46 5.53
N ILE A 60 -0.11 -17.99 4.39
CA ILE A 60 1.34 -17.82 4.15
C ILE A 60 1.89 -16.78 5.11
N VAL A 61 1.26 -15.60 5.18
CA VAL A 61 1.72 -14.51 6.04
C VAL A 61 1.58 -14.86 7.53
N SER A 62 0.51 -15.56 7.92
CA SER A 62 0.34 -16.08 9.29
C SER A 62 1.48 -17.01 9.71
N LYS A 63 1.88 -17.90 8.82
CA LYS A 63 2.97 -18.83 9.06
C LYS A 63 4.32 -18.11 9.22
N LEU A 64 4.58 -17.11 8.37
CA LEU A 64 5.82 -16.33 8.41
C LEU A 64 5.93 -15.50 9.68
N LEU A 65 4.81 -14.91 10.11
CA LEU A 65 4.76 -14.05 11.30
C LEU A 65 4.56 -14.80 12.61
N HIS A 66 4.29 -16.11 12.56
CA HIS A 66 3.83 -16.89 13.70
C HIS A 66 2.61 -16.24 14.41
N LYS A 67 1.72 -15.64 13.62
CA LYS A 67 0.48 -14.99 14.07
C LYS A 67 -0.71 -15.57 13.32
N ASN A 68 -1.87 -15.62 13.98
CA ASN A 68 -3.11 -16.03 13.31
C ASN A 68 -3.75 -14.80 12.64
N LEU A 69 -3.44 -14.57 11.38
CA LEU A 69 -3.93 -13.45 10.59
C LEU A 69 -5.16 -13.86 9.78
N ARG A 70 -6.01 -12.88 9.52
CA ARG A 70 -7.15 -13.01 8.62
C ARG A 70 -7.13 -11.86 7.64
N GLN A 71 -7.39 -12.16 6.37
CA GLN A 71 -7.55 -11.12 5.38
C GLN A 71 -8.75 -10.24 5.75
N MET A 72 -8.49 -8.94 5.90
CA MET A 72 -9.58 -7.99 6.07
C MET A 72 -10.15 -7.66 4.70
N ARG A 73 -11.45 -7.90 4.54
CA ARG A 73 -12.20 -7.50 3.35
C ARG A 73 -12.66 -6.04 3.51
N GLN A 74 -11.72 -5.14 3.54
CA GLN A 74 -12.01 -3.70 3.48
C GLN A 74 -12.07 -3.23 2.02
N LEU A 75 -12.52 -2.01 1.86
CA LEU A 75 -12.92 -1.32 0.62
C LEU A 75 -12.04 -1.57 -0.61
N ASP A 76 -10.74 -1.77 -0.43
CA ASP A 76 -9.75 -1.91 -1.50
C ASP A 76 -8.83 -3.12 -1.32
N SER A 77 -9.09 -3.97 -0.32
CA SER A 77 -8.31 -5.19 -0.08
C SER A 77 -8.46 -6.15 -1.24
N GLY A 78 -7.33 -6.55 -1.83
CA GLY A 78 -7.29 -7.44 -2.99
C GLY A 78 -7.61 -6.76 -4.33
N MET A 79 -7.80 -5.46 -4.37
CA MET A 79 -8.01 -4.75 -5.63
C MET A 79 -6.69 -4.61 -6.41
N PHE A 80 -6.75 -4.83 -7.71
CA PHE A 80 -5.66 -4.46 -8.59
C PHE A 80 -5.64 -2.94 -8.82
N ARG A 81 -4.44 -2.39 -8.84
CA ARG A 81 -4.22 -0.98 -9.11
C ARG A 81 -3.31 -0.79 -10.31
N ILE A 82 -3.72 0.05 -11.24
CA ILE A 82 -2.87 0.53 -12.31
C ILE A 82 -2.48 1.97 -11.97
N SER A 83 -1.27 2.13 -11.46
CA SER A 83 -0.71 3.45 -11.19
C SER A 83 -0.12 4.05 -12.46
N LYS A 84 -0.34 5.33 -12.67
CA LYS A 84 0.35 6.07 -13.74
C LYS A 84 1.60 6.71 -13.18
N LYS A 85 2.67 6.66 -13.94
CA LYS A 85 3.81 7.53 -13.70
C LYS A 85 3.37 8.95 -14.04
N THR A 86 3.14 9.78 -13.05
CA THR A 86 2.85 11.19 -13.25
C THR A 86 4.15 11.97 -13.10
N ASN A 87 4.46 12.81 -14.07
CA ASN A 87 5.52 13.81 -13.91
C ASN A 87 5.02 15.01 -13.08
N ASP A 88 3.72 15.11 -12.94
CA ASP A 88 3.07 16.08 -12.06
C ASP A 88 2.93 15.43 -10.69
N VAL A 89 3.77 15.82 -9.77
CA VAL A 89 3.66 15.46 -8.35
C VAL A 89 2.35 16.08 -7.84
N GLY A 90 1.27 15.32 -7.95
CA GLY A 90 -0.03 15.71 -7.44
C GLY A 90 -0.04 15.73 -5.92
N MET A 91 -1.01 16.41 -5.35
CA MET A 91 -1.18 16.54 -3.90
C MET A 91 -1.23 15.19 -3.15
N PHE A 92 -1.55 14.09 -3.85
CA PHE A 92 -1.66 12.75 -3.29
C PHE A 92 -0.38 11.92 -3.40
N ASP A 93 0.55 12.28 -4.30
CA ASP A 93 1.81 11.56 -4.46
C ASP A 93 2.73 11.74 -3.25
N ASN A 94 2.46 12.76 -2.44
CA ASN A 94 3.23 13.09 -1.24
C ASN A 94 2.45 12.91 0.07
N MET A 95 1.27 12.29 0.04
CA MET A 95 0.51 12.08 1.26
C MET A 95 1.09 10.91 2.06
N ILE A 96 1.76 11.24 3.14
CA ILE A 96 2.27 10.26 4.09
C ILE A 96 1.12 9.86 5.01
N HIS A 97 0.83 8.56 5.06
CA HIS A 97 -0.28 8.01 5.83
C HIS A 97 0.10 6.68 6.45
N ALA A 98 -0.71 6.20 7.35
CA ALA A 98 -0.71 4.83 7.82
C ALA A 98 -2.09 4.22 7.58
N ASP A 99 -2.14 2.95 7.21
CA ASP A 99 -3.39 2.22 6.99
C ASP A 99 -4.11 1.88 8.32
N GLY A 100 -3.41 2.01 9.44
CA GLY A 100 -3.93 1.81 10.77
C GLY A 100 -2.90 2.11 11.85
N HIS A 101 -3.33 2.08 13.10
CA HIS A 101 -2.48 2.28 14.28
C HIS A 101 -2.49 1.08 15.24
N ASP A 102 -3.16 -0.02 14.86
CA ASP A 102 -3.22 -1.24 15.65
C ASP A 102 -2.05 -2.17 15.27
N ASP A 103 -1.29 -2.64 16.25
CA ASP A 103 -0.17 -3.57 16.08
C ASP A 103 -0.57 -4.94 15.48
N ASN A 104 -1.85 -5.18 15.31
CA ASN A 104 -2.38 -6.38 14.66
C ASN A 104 -2.68 -6.19 13.16
N TYR A 105 -2.42 -5.00 12.62
CA TYR A 105 -2.62 -4.68 11.22
C TYR A 105 -1.35 -4.88 10.40
N TYR A 106 -1.51 -5.52 9.25
CA TYR A 106 -0.48 -5.63 8.22
C TYR A 106 -1.09 -5.23 6.88
N ALA A 107 -0.49 -4.27 6.22
CA ALA A 107 -0.80 -3.94 4.84
C ALA A 107 0.15 -4.68 3.91
N GLY A 108 -0.37 -5.25 2.83
CA GLY A 108 0.42 -5.95 1.82
C GLY A 108 0.29 -5.30 0.46
N VAL A 109 1.42 -5.10 -0.21
CA VAL A 109 1.47 -4.60 -1.59
C VAL A 109 2.26 -5.58 -2.44
N LEU A 110 1.59 -6.18 -3.43
CA LEU A 110 2.23 -7.05 -4.41
C LEU A 110 2.49 -6.29 -5.71
N TYR A 111 3.74 -6.28 -6.16
CA TYR A 111 4.14 -5.64 -7.40
C TYR A 111 4.05 -6.60 -8.58
N LEU A 112 3.25 -6.24 -9.60
CA LEU A 112 3.06 -6.99 -10.84
C LEU A 112 3.59 -6.26 -12.08
N SER A 113 4.38 -5.20 -11.90
CA SER A 113 5.01 -4.44 -12.97
C SER A 113 6.32 -5.07 -13.40
N LYS A 114 6.45 -5.44 -14.69
CA LYS A 114 7.68 -6.03 -15.27
C LYS A 114 8.71 -4.98 -15.67
N ASP A 115 8.27 -3.78 -16.02
CA ASP A 115 9.10 -2.78 -16.70
C ASP A 115 9.64 -1.68 -15.76
N GLN A 116 9.56 -1.89 -14.45
CA GLN A 116 9.91 -0.87 -13.46
C GLN A 116 10.89 -1.37 -12.39
N GLU A 117 11.73 -2.34 -12.74
CA GLU A 117 12.74 -2.86 -11.82
C GLU A 117 13.64 -1.74 -11.28
N ALA A 118 13.91 -1.80 -9.98
CA ALA A 118 14.69 -0.83 -9.23
C ALA A 118 14.08 0.59 -9.09
N THR A 119 12.85 0.81 -9.55
CA THR A 119 12.15 2.07 -9.24
C THR A 119 11.67 2.05 -7.79
N PRO A 120 11.79 3.15 -7.04
CA PRO A 120 11.19 3.25 -5.72
C PRO A 120 9.69 2.93 -5.78
N GLY A 121 9.26 1.99 -4.97
CA GLY A 121 7.85 1.58 -4.86
C GLY A 121 7.21 2.20 -3.62
N THR A 122 7.27 1.50 -2.49
CA THR A 122 6.73 1.99 -1.22
C THR A 122 7.85 2.56 -0.37
N LEU A 123 7.70 3.82 0.03
CA LEU A 123 8.62 4.51 0.92
C LEU A 123 8.03 4.52 2.33
N PHE A 124 8.85 4.16 3.29
CA PHE A 124 8.51 4.20 4.71
C PHE A 124 9.25 5.36 5.36
N TYR A 125 8.54 6.15 6.13
CA TYR A 125 9.03 7.39 6.68
C TYR A 125 9.07 7.37 8.20
N LYS A 126 9.98 8.16 8.74
CA LYS A 126 10.05 8.51 10.14
C LYS A 126 9.74 10.00 10.30
N GLN A 127 8.81 10.32 11.18
CA GLN A 127 8.44 11.71 11.48
C GLN A 127 9.58 12.42 12.23
N ASN A 128 10.04 13.56 11.71
CA ASN A 128 11.21 14.25 12.27
C ASN A 128 10.94 14.82 13.67
N SER A 129 9.71 15.26 13.94
CA SER A 129 9.33 15.87 15.22
C SER A 129 9.27 14.89 16.38
N THR A 130 8.86 13.64 16.13
CA THR A 130 8.65 12.61 17.15
C THR A 130 9.66 11.47 17.09
N GLY A 131 10.33 11.30 15.95
CA GLY A 131 11.18 10.14 15.67
C GLY A 131 10.41 8.84 15.44
N LEU A 132 9.08 8.89 15.31
CA LEU A 132 8.23 7.73 15.12
C LEU A 132 8.10 7.35 13.64
N ASP A 133 7.99 6.07 13.37
CA ASP A 133 7.76 5.47 12.05
C ASP A 133 6.36 4.82 11.94
N ARG A 134 5.48 5.12 12.90
CA ARG A 134 4.11 4.63 12.96
C ARG A 134 3.18 5.63 13.63
N LEU A 135 1.89 5.52 13.37
CA LEU A 135 0.87 6.17 14.18
C LEU A 135 0.74 5.46 15.53
N ILE A 136 0.58 6.24 16.59
CA ILE A 136 0.38 5.72 17.94
C ILE A 136 -1.12 5.56 18.23
N ASP A 137 -1.88 6.59 17.87
CA ASP A 137 -3.32 6.69 18.13
C ASP A 137 -3.98 7.77 17.27
N ASP A 138 -5.29 7.93 17.43
CA ASP A 138 -6.09 8.95 16.73
C ASP A 138 -5.71 10.39 17.09
N ALA A 139 -5.16 10.63 18.27
CA ALA A 139 -4.74 11.97 18.67
C ALA A 139 -3.49 12.38 17.90
N HIS A 140 -2.53 11.48 17.76
CA HIS A 140 -1.34 11.67 16.94
C HIS A 140 -1.71 11.94 15.47
N LEU A 141 -2.65 11.16 14.90
CA LEU A 141 -3.14 11.39 13.53
C LEU A 141 -3.76 12.78 13.38
N LYS A 142 -4.61 13.20 14.33
CA LYS A 142 -5.25 14.53 14.30
C LYS A 142 -4.24 15.66 14.40
N ASP A 143 -3.21 15.49 15.21
CA ASP A 143 -2.15 16.49 15.36
C ASP A 143 -1.32 16.61 14.08
N MET A 144 -0.97 15.49 13.46
CA MET A 144 -0.25 15.43 12.20
C MET A 144 -1.03 16.14 11.08
N ILE A 145 -2.33 15.86 10.94
CA ILE A 145 -3.21 16.51 9.94
C ILE A 145 -3.35 18.00 10.24
N ARG A 146 -3.58 18.38 11.49
CA ARG A 146 -3.73 19.80 11.91
C ARG A 146 -2.48 20.61 11.58
N ASN A 147 -1.32 20.01 11.69
CA ASN A 147 -0.02 20.66 11.43
C ASN A 147 0.40 20.53 9.95
N ASN A 148 -0.44 19.96 9.08
CA ASN A 148 -0.15 19.64 7.68
C ASN A 148 1.13 18.79 7.50
N GLU A 149 1.47 17.97 8.46
CA GLU A 149 2.67 17.14 8.40
C GLU A 149 2.51 15.99 7.39
N ASP A 150 1.29 15.49 7.20
CA ASP A 150 0.93 14.47 6.22
C ASP A 150 1.21 14.87 4.76
N LYS A 151 1.33 16.17 4.49
CA LYS A 151 1.54 16.75 3.15
C LYS A 151 2.91 17.40 2.95
N ASP A 152 3.68 17.49 4.00
CA ASP A 152 4.97 18.18 4.00
C ASP A 152 6.10 17.15 4.16
N VAL A 153 6.63 16.68 3.03
CA VAL A 153 7.67 15.65 3.00
C VAL A 153 8.95 16.07 3.74
N ASP A 154 9.22 17.36 3.87
CA ASP A 154 10.40 17.86 4.57
C ASP A 154 10.35 17.62 6.10
N LYS A 155 9.16 17.32 6.62
CA LYS A 155 8.96 16.91 8.01
C LYS A 155 9.23 15.44 8.28
N TRP A 156 9.63 14.69 7.26
CA TRP A 156 9.85 13.26 7.31
C TRP A 156 11.22 12.88 6.78
N THR A 157 11.78 11.84 7.35
CA THR A 157 13.00 11.20 6.85
C THR A 157 12.66 9.83 6.32
N THR A 158 13.07 9.54 5.09
CA THR A 158 12.90 8.19 4.52
C THR A 158 13.72 7.21 5.36
N HIS A 159 13.04 6.22 5.91
CA HIS A 159 13.63 5.20 6.76
C HIS A 159 13.96 3.94 5.97
N THR A 160 13.02 3.51 5.12
CA THR A 160 13.17 2.30 4.31
C THR A 160 12.45 2.47 2.98
N VAL A 161 12.94 1.79 1.95
CA VAL A 161 12.33 1.76 0.62
C VAL A 161 12.17 0.32 0.19
N SER A 162 10.94 -0.05 -0.18
CA SER A 162 10.68 -1.27 -0.94
C SER A 162 10.63 -0.93 -2.42
N ASN A 163 11.63 -1.32 -3.17
CA ASN A 163 11.64 -1.11 -4.62
C ASN A 163 10.60 -1.98 -5.32
N ILE A 164 10.11 -1.51 -6.47
CA ILE A 164 9.27 -2.32 -7.34
C ILE A 164 10.13 -3.44 -7.91
N VAL A 165 9.80 -4.66 -7.53
CA VAL A 165 10.35 -5.88 -8.09
C VAL A 165 9.16 -6.77 -8.47
N TYR A 166 9.18 -7.30 -9.69
CA TYR A 166 8.11 -8.16 -10.15
C TYR A 166 7.92 -9.36 -9.23
N ASN A 167 6.66 -9.64 -8.85
CA ASN A 167 6.30 -10.72 -7.91
C ASN A 167 6.89 -10.55 -6.48
N ARG A 168 7.06 -9.33 -6.02
CA ARG A 168 7.42 -9.00 -4.64
C ARG A 168 6.19 -8.57 -3.85
N LEU A 169 5.96 -9.22 -2.70
CA LEU A 169 5.03 -8.82 -1.67
C LEU A 169 5.75 -8.13 -0.53
#